data_660e4553e0fa3723f8ef0851b25d7378
#
_entry.id   660e4553e0fa3723f8ef0851b25d7378
#
_cell.length_a   1.000
_cell.length_b   1.000
_cell.length_c   1.000
_cell.angle_alpha   90.00
_cell.angle_beta   90.00
_cell.angle_gamma   90.00
#
_symmetry.space_group_name_H-M   'P 1'
#
loop_
_entity.id
_entity.type
_entity.pdbx_description
1 polymer ?
#
loop_
_entity_poly.entity_id
_entity_poly.type
_entity_poly.pdbx_seq_one_letter_code
_entity_poly.pdbx_strand_id
1 'polypeptide(L)'
;MKNKWTQYFLILLREWGLFILFITFFLLTRLFLWLPVQVDGHSMDPTLANNQRVIVLKHTSIERFDIVVAKEVEDGKTKQIVKRIIGMPGDTITYQNDKLTVNGKEVKEEYLKEFQAAFAKDKLQKEYAYNDDKSKSGYFQQLAKDAKAFTTNADGNTTFSVTVPEGKYFLLGDNRIVSKDSRVVGYFDKSALVGEVKFR
;
A
#
# COMPACT_ATOMS: atom_id res chain seq x y z
N MET A 1 11.69 57.06 -16.88
CA MET A 1 11.82 56.59 -15.47
C MET A 1 11.55 55.10 -15.41
N LYS A 2 12.57 54.24 -15.28
CA LYS A 2 12.34 52.79 -15.04
C LYS A 2 11.68 52.65 -13.67
N ASN A 3 10.57 51.96 -13.64
CA ASN A 3 9.79 51.73 -12.42
C ASN A 3 10.69 51.05 -11.37
N LYS A 4 10.79 51.60 -10.15
CA LYS A 4 11.62 51.04 -9.06
C LYS A 4 11.38 49.57 -8.82
N TRP A 5 10.15 49.13 -8.97
CA TRP A 5 9.75 47.71 -8.87
C TRP A 5 10.43 46.81 -9.91
N THR A 6 10.62 47.28 -11.14
CA THR A 6 11.33 46.55 -12.20
C THR A 6 12.80 46.35 -11.87
N GLN A 7 13.45 47.36 -11.25
CA GLN A 7 14.85 47.25 -10.83
C GLN A 7 15.03 46.28 -9.69
N TYR A 8 14.17 46.31 -8.67
CA TYR A 8 14.21 45.31 -7.58
C TYR A 8 13.96 43.89 -8.08
N PHE A 9 13.03 43.68 -9.01
CA PHE A 9 12.78 42.41 -9.62
C PHE A 9 13.98 41.86 -10.42
N LEU A 10 14.67 42.70 -11.17
CA LEU A 10 15.88 42.31 -11.90
C LEU A 10 17.04 41.97 -10.96
N ILE A 11 17.22 42.68 -9.88
CA ILE A 11 18.21 42.37 -8.85
C ILE A 11 17.88 41.01 -8.21
N LEU A 12 16.63 40.80 -7.82
CA LEU A 12 16.18 39.54 -7.24
C LEU A 12 16.45 38.37 -8.18
N LEU A 13 16.10 38.48 -9.47
CA LEU A 13 16.37 37.43 -10.47
C LEU A 13 17.86 37.18 -10.67
N ARG A 14 18.69 38.21 -10.61
CA ARG A 14 20.15 38.12 -10.79
C ARG A 14 20.80 37.40 -9.60
N GLU A 15 20.40 37.73 -8.39
CA GLU A 15 21.00 37.19 -7.15
C GLU A 15 20.41 35.82 -6.78
N TRP A 16 19.10 35.63 -6.99
CA TRP A 16 18.35 34.44 -6.51
C TRP A 16 17.71 33.59 -7.61
N GLY A 17 17.90 33.97 -8.89
CA GLY A 17 17.19 33.32 -10.01
C GLY A 17 17.39 31.82 -10.09
N LEU A 18 18.62 31.33 -9.90
CA LEU A 18 18.92 29.90 -9.89
C LEU A 18 18.27 29.19 -8.71
N PHE A 19 18.24 29.81 -7.55
CA PHE A 19 17.60 29.27 -6.37
C PHE A 19 16.08 29.19 -6.54
N ILE A 20 15.47 30.26 -7.05
CA ILE A 20 14.02 30.28 -7.36
C ILE A 20 13.68 29.21 -8.40
N LEU A 21 14.49 29.08 -9.45
CA LEU A 21 14.32 28.04 -10.47
C LEU A 21 14.39 26.63 -9.86
N PHE A 22 15.40 26.39 -9.01
CA PHE A 22 15.56 25.11 -8.31
C PHE A 22 14.35 24.78 -7.43
N ILE A 23 13.91 25.73 -6.59
CA ILE A 23 12.74 25.54 -5.72
C ILE A 23 11.48 25.30 -6.54
N THR A 24 11.28 26.10 -7.60
CA THR A 24 10.12 25.92 -8.49
C THR A 24 10.13 24.52 -9.15
N PHE A 25 11.28 24.12 -9.68
CA PHE A 25 11.46 22.78 -10.25
C PHE A 25 11.16 21.67 -9.21
N PHE A 26 11.73 21.78 -8.01
CA PHE A 26 11.50 20.83 -6.92
C PHE A 26 10.02 20.75 -6.53
N LEU A 27 9.33 21.87 -6.41
CA LEU A 27 7.91 21.91 -6.09
C LEU A 27 7.06 21.29 -7.21
N LEU A 28 7.41 21.55 -8.46
CA LEU A 28 6.73 20.95 -9.62
C LEU A 28 6.93 19.43 -9.64
N THR A 29 8.16 18.93 -9.42
CA THR A 29 8.39 17.49 -9.36
C THR A 29 7.59 16.83 -8.24
N ARG A 30 7.54 17.45 -7.05
CA ARG A 30 6.72 16.97 -5.93
C ARG A 30 5.24 16.97 -6.27
N LEU A 31 4.74 17.99 -6.94
CA LEU A 31 3.33 18.09 -7.30
C LEU A 31 2.92 17.01 -8.30
N PHE A 32 3.76 16.75 -9.31
CA PHE A 32 3.40 15.89 -10.43
C PHE A 32 3.98 14.48 -10.37
N LEU A 33 5.19 14.28 -9.83
CA LEU A 33 5.91 13.01 -9.98
C LEU A 33 5.90 12.14 -8.72
N TRP A 34 5.98 12.73 -7.53
CA TRP A 34 6.12 11.98 -6.30
C TRP A 34 5.45 12.65 -5.10
N LEU A 35 5.18 11.85 -4.07
CA LEU A 35 4.73 12.37 -2.79
C LEU A 35 5.27 11.52 -1.62
N PRO A 36 5.66 12.15 -0.50
CA PRO A 36 5.97 11.42 0.72
C PRO A 36 4.65 11.01 1.40
N VAL A 37 4.59 9.76 1.86
CA VAL A 37 3.46 9.21 2.59
C VAL A 37 3.99 8.58 3.87
N GLN A 38 3.28 8.73 4.97
CA GLN A 38 3.51 8.01 6.21
C GLN A 38 2.52 6.85 6.27
N VAL A 39 3.05 5.65 6.51
CA VAL A 39 2.24 4.43 6.69
C VAL A 39 1.55 4.51 8.05
N ASP A 40 0.24 4.36 8.06
CA ASP A 40 -0.57 4.31 9.27
C ASP A 40 -1.16 2.91 9.43
N GLY A 41 -0.85 2.28 10.56
CA GLY A 41 -1.33 0.96 10.92
C GLY A 41 -0.42 -0.20 10.48
N HIS A 42 -0.91 -1.40 10.73
CA HIS A 42 -0.16 -2.65 10.68
C HIS A 42 -0.53 -3.57 9.51
N SER A 43 -1.30 -3.07 8.56
CA SER A 43 -1.83 -3.89 7.46
C SER A 43 -0.76 -4.34 6.45
N MET A 44 0.42 -3.71 6.46
CA MET A 44 1.54 -4.01 5.57
C MET A 44 2.73 -4.65 6.28
N ASP A 45 2.61 -4.97 7.58
CA ASP A 45 3.65 -5.74 8.27
C ASP A 45 3.87 -7.09 7.61
N PRO A 46 5.10 -7.60 7.55
CA PRO A 46 6.35 -6.99 7.99
C PRO A 46 7.02 -6.08 6.95
N THR A 47 6.43 -5.92 5.77
CA THR A 47 7.07 -5.22 4.64
C THR A 47 7.21 -3.73 4.87
N LEU A 48 6.19 -3.10 5.45
CA LEU A 48 6.19 -1.69 5.85
C LEU A 48 5.68 -1.58 7.28
N ALA A 49 6.49 -0.98 8.14
CA ALA A 49 6.14 -0.77 9.53
C ALA A 49 5.20 0.41 9.72
N ASN A 50 4.44 0.40 10.81
CA ASN A 50 3.66 1.55 11.24
C ASN A 50 4.56 2.78 11.43
N ASN A 51 4.06 3.96 11.06
CA ASN A 51 4.79 5.23 11.06
C ASN A 51 5.99 5.32 10.09
N GLN A 52 6.28 4.29 9.30
CA GLN A 52 7.33 4.35 8.29
C GLN A 52 7.00 5.38 7.21
N ARG A 53 8.00 6.18 6.80
CA ARG A 53 7.87 7.12 5.69
C ARG A 53 8.32 6.46 4.40
N VAL A 54 7.50 6.60 3.37
CA VAL A 54 7.76 6.04 2.04
C VAL A 54 7.59 7.12 0.97
N ILE A 55 8.24 6.93 -0.16
CA ILE A 55 8.06 7.80 -1.33
C ILE A 55 7.24 7.04 -2.36
N VAL A 56 6.17 7.69 -2.79
CA VAL A 56 5.23 7.19 -3.79
C VAL A 56 5.49 7.90 -5.10
N LEU A 57 5.75 7.15 -6.17
CA LEU A 57 5.85 7.68 -7.52
C LEU A 57 4.48 7.62 -8.19
N LYS A 58 4.07 8.77 -8.73
CA LYS A 58 2.86 8.89 -9.55
C LYS A 58 3.21 8.48 -10.99
N HIS A 59 2.21 8.08 -11.77
CA HIS A 59 2.36 7.79 -13.21
C HIS A 59 3.35 6.68 -13.57
N THR A 60 3.61 5.75 -12.65
CA THR A 60 4.35 4.52 -12.95
C THR A 60 3.44 3.49 -13.61
N SER A 61 4.03 2.58 -14.39
CA SER A 61 3.36 1.34 -14.77
C SER A 61 3.14 0.50 -13.53
N ILE A 62 1.92 0.03 -13.35
CA ILE A 62 1.54 -0.79 -12.20
C ILE A 62 1.68 -2.25 -12.60
N GLU A 63 2.41 -3.02 -11.79
CA GLU A 63 2.65 -4.44 -11.99
C GLU A 63 2.12 -5.26 -10.81
N ARG A 64 2.00 -6.58 -11.01
CA ARG A 64 1.64 -7.48 -9.91
C ARG A 64 2.73 -7.45 -8.84
N PHE A 65 2.29 -7.47 -7.58
CA PHE A 65 3.08 -7.35 -6.37
C PHE A 65 3.65 -5.97 -6.05
N ASP A 66 3.39 -4.96 -6.87
CA ASP A 66 3.70 -3.59 -6.50
C ASP A 66 2.92 -3.19 -5.23
N ILE A 67 3.58 -2.44 -4.36
CA ILE A 67 2.93 -1.79 -3.23
C ILE A 67 2.43 -0.44 -3.73
N VAL A 68 1.14 -0.19 -3.56
CA VAL A 68 0.49 1.03 -4.04
C VAL A 68 -0.20 1.78 -2.93
N VAL A 69 -0.28 3.10 -3.09
CA VAL A 69 -1.23 3.92 -2.34
C VAL A 69 -2.50 4.00 -3.16
N ALA A 70 -3.63 3.66 -2.53
CA ALA A 70 -4.95 3.73 -3.14
C ALA A 70 -5.90 4.58 -2.29
N LYS A 71 -6.93 5.13 -2.93
CA LYS A 71 -8.03 5.84 -2.28
C LYS A 71 -9.15 4.83 -1.99
N GLU A 72 -9.53 4.72 -0.74
CA GLU A 72 -10.69 3.97 -0.28
C GLU A 72 -11.76 4.94 0.18
N VAL A 73 -13.00 4.69 -0.21
CA VAL A 73 -14.16 5.46 0.27
C VAL A 73 -14.87 4.63 1.32
N GLU A 74 -14.93 5.14 2.55
CA GLU A 74 -15.62 4.52 3.68
C GLU A 74 -16.48 5.57 4.36
N ASP A 75 -17.77 5.30 4.53
CA ASP A 75 -18.75 6.22 5.14
C ASP A 75 -18.76 7.61 4.51
N GLY A 76 -18.62 7.68 3.18
CA GLY A 76 -18.57 8.94 2.42
C GLY A 76 -17.26 9.74 2.59
N LYS A 77 -16.28 9.22 3.32
CA LYS A 77 -14.95 9.83 3.48
C LYS A 77 -13.92 9.08 2.65
N THR A 78 -13.06 9.83 1.97
CA THR A 78 -11.93 9.25 1.24
C THR A 78 -10.71 9.22 2.13
N LYS A 79 -10.13 8.04 2.32
CA LYS A 79 -8.84 7.83 2.99
C LYS A 79 -7.82 7.23 2.02
N GLN A 80 -6.55 7.49 2.26
CA GLN A 80 -5.46 6.80 1.55
C GLN A 80 -5.06 5.56 2.34
N ILE A 81 -4.91 4.45 1.62
CA ILE A 81 -4.46 3.17 2.17
C ILE A 81 -3.25 2.70 1.40
N VAL A 82 -2.41 1.90 2.04
CA VAL A 82 -1.26 1.24 1.40
C VAL A 82 -1.56 -0.25 1.34
N LYS A 83 -1.47 -0.84 0.14
CA LYS A 83 -1.74 -2.27 -0.11
C LYS A 83 -0.84 -2.78 -1.24
N ARG A 84 -0.79 -4.10 -1.39
CA ARG A 84 -0.10 -4.77 -2.49
C ARG A 84 -1.08 -5.24 -3.55
N ILE A 85 -0.72 -5.08 -4.82
CA ILE A 85 -1.47 -5.60 -5.95
C ILE A 85 -1.27 -7.11 -6.03
N ILE A 86 -2.35 -7.85 -5.90
CA ILE A 86 -2.34 -9.32 -6.08
C ILE A 86 -3.02 -9.70 -7.38
N GLY A 87 -4.13 -9.06 -7.72
CA GLY A 87 -4.86 -9.30 -8.96
C GLY A 87 -4.86 -8.08 -9.86
N MET A 88 -4.49 -8.29 -11.12
CA MET A 88 -4.57 -7.34 -12.23
C MET A 88 -5.93 -7.49 -12.93
N PRO A 89 -6.37 -6.50 -13.73
CA PRO A 89 -7.58 -6.61 -14.52
C PRO A 89 -7.64 -7.92 -15.34
N GLY A 90 -8.76 -8.63 -15.27
CA GLY A 90 -8.99 -9.91 -15.97
C GLY A 90 -8.42 -11.15 -15.28
N ASP A 91 -7.67 -11.02 -14.19
CA ASP A 91 -7.09 -12.17 -13.50
C ASP A 91 -8.13 -12.99 -12.74
N THR A 92 -7.90 -14.30 -12.71
CA THR A 92 -8.51 -15.21 -11.75
C THR A 92 -7.51 -15.54 -10.66
N ILE A 93 -7.80 -15.09 -9.44
CA ILE A 93 -6.99 -15.27 -8.24
C ILE A 93 -7.63 -16.39 -7.42
N THR A 94 -6.86 -17.41 -7.09
CA THR A 94 -7.31 -18.50 -6.22
C THR A 94 -6.32 -18.67 -5.07
N TYR A 95 -6.85 -18.71 -3.85
CA TYR A 95 -6.10 -19.13 -2.67
C TYR A 95 -6.59 -20.51 -2.23
N GLN A 96 -5.66 -21.39 -1.89
CA GLN A 96 -5.93 -22.70 -1.31
C GLN A 96 -4.92 -22.99 -0.21
N ASN A 97 -5.34 -22.85 1.06
CA ASN A 97 -4.47 -23.03 2.23
C ASN A 97 -3.15 -22.25 2.09
N ASP A 98 -3.24 -20.94 1.95
CA ASP A 98 -2.12 -19.98 1.80
C ASP A 98 -1.33 -20.09 0.49
N LYS A 99 -1.70 -20.95 -0.44
CA LYS A 99 -1.09 -21.02 -1.77
C LYS A 99 -1.86 -20.15 -2.75
N LEU A 100 -1.16 -19.23 -3.38
CA LEU A 100 -1.71 -18.36 -4.41
C LEU A 100 -1.57 -19.00 -5.79
N THR A 101 -2.66 -19.00 -6.54
CA THR A 101 -2.69 -19.33 -7.97
C THR A 101 -3.28 -18.16 -8.74
N VAL A 102 -2.63 -17.77 -9.82
CA VAL A 102 -3.09 -16.72 -10.73
C VAL A 102 -3.26 -17.31 -12.12
N ASN A 103 -4.46 -17.23 -12.68
CA ASN A 103 -4.80 -17.80 -14.00
C ASN A 103 -4.35 -19.25 -14.14
N GLY A 104 -4.57 -20.06 -13.09
CA GLY A 104 -4.24 -21.48 -13.05
C GLY A 104 -2.76 -21.80 -12.82
N LYS A 105 -1.89 -20.79 -12.63
CA LYS A 105 -0.46 -21.00 -12.34
C LYS A 105 -0.15 -20.63 -10.88
N GLU A 106 0.54 -21.52 -10.16
CA GLU A 106 1.01 -21.23 -8.80
C GLU A 106 2.03 -20.09 -8.84
N VAL A 107 1.86 -19.14 -7.93
CA VAL A 107 2.73 -17.97 -7.78
C VAL A 107 3.14 -17.86 -6.31
N LYS A 108 4.45 -17.76 -6.08
CA LYS A 108 4.98 -17.66 -4.72
C LYS A 108 4.95 -16.22 -4.22
N GLU A 109 4.51 -16.07 -2.98
CA GLU A 109 4.52 -14.79 -2.25
C GLU A 109 5.72 -14.75 -1.30
N GLU A 110 6.94 -14.66 -1.85
CA GLU A 110 8.19 -14.75 -1.06
C GLU A 110 8.26 -13.66 0.03
N TYR A 111 7.63 -12.52 -0.17
CA TYR A 111 7.55 -11.43 0.81
C TYR A 111 6.72 -11.78 2.06
N LEU A 112 5.94 -12.87 2.04
CA LEU A 112 5.16 -13.36 3.19
C LEU A 112 5.82 -14.52 3.91
N LYS A 113 6.91 -15.07 3.40
CA LYS A 113 7.51 -16.32 3.86
C LYS A 113 7.76 -16.34 5.38
N GLU A 114 8.31 -15.26 5.92
CA GLU A 114 8.60 -15.18 7.36
C GLU A 114 7.32 -15.13 8.20
N PHE A 115 6.33 -14.34 7.79
CA PHE A 115 5.05 -14.22 8.49
C PHE A 115 4.22 -15.50 8.39
N GLN A 116 4.22 -16.17 7.24
CA GLN A 116 3.57 -17.48 7.09
C GLN A 116 4.26 -18.55 7.96
N ALA A 117 5.58 -18.56 8.03
CA ALA A 117 6.33 -19.45 8.90
C ALA A 117 6.04 -19.20 10.39
N ALA A 118 5.99 -17.94 10.81
CA ALA A 118 5.62 -17.55 12.16
C ALA A 118 4.17 -17.90 12.49
N PHE A 119 3.24 -17.69 11.54
CA PHE A 119 1.85 -18.12 11.70
C PHE A 119 1.73 -19.63 11.86
N ALA A 120 2.44 -20.42 11.08
CA ALA A 120 2.46 -21.87 11.19
C ALA A 120 3.06 -22.37 12.53
N LYS A 121 4.05 -21.62 13.06
CA LYS A 121 4.75 -21.98 14.29
C LYS A 121 3.94 -21.70 15.56
N ASP A 122 3.44 -20.47 15.70
CA ASP A 122 2.80 -20.00 16.93
C ASP A 122 1.63 -19.03 16.69
N LYS A 123 1.08 -19.00 15.48
CA LYS A 123 -0.01 -18.08 15.11
C LYS A 123 0.38 -16.60 15.32
N LEU A 124 1.61 -16.22 14.98
CA LEU A 124 2.12 -14.85 15.11
C LEU A 124 2.05 -14.28 16.54
N GLN A 125 2.00 -15.16 17.55
CA GLN A 125 1.85 -14.70 18.93
C GLN A 125 3.04 -13.88 19.37
N LYS A 126 4.25 -14.25 18.94
CA LYS A 126 5.48 -13.55 19.26
C LYS A 126 5.56 -12.22 18.49
N GLU A 127 5.25 -12.22 17.22
CA GLU A 127 5.30 -11.04 16.35
C GLU A 127 4.32 -9.96 16.83
N TYR A 128 3.12 -10.35 17.21
CA TYR A 128 2.12 -9.40 17.72
C TYR A 128 2.36 -8.95 19.17
N ALA A 129 3.14 -9.69 19.95
CA ALA A 129 3.50 -9.27 21.31
C ALA A 129 4.44 -8.05 21.33
N TYR A 130 5.23 -7.84 20.26
CA TYR A 130 6.17 -6.72 20.11
C TYR A 130 5.62 -5.58 19.23
N ASN A 131 4.32 -5.57 18.99
CA ASN A 131 3.69 -4.48 18.27
C ASN A 131 3.89 -3.16 19.03
N ASP A 132 4.24 -2.09 18.32
CA ASP A 132 4.44 -0.74 18.86
C ASP A 132 3.14 -0.16 19.44
N ASP A 133 1.98 -0.61 18.98
CA ASP A 133 0.67 -0.31 19.53
C ASP A 133 0.21 -1.43 20.49
N LYS A 134 0.64 -1.33 21.74
CA LYS A 134 0.27 -2.30 22.79
C LYS A 134 -1.23 -2.47 22.96
N SER A 135 -2.03 -1.46 22.63
CA SER A 135 -3.49 -1.53 22.72
C SER A 135 -4.11 -2.51 21.74
N LYS A 136 -3.44 -2.73 20.59
CA LYS A 136 -3.87 -3.64 19.55
C LYS A 136 -3.24 -5.03 19.62
N SER A 137 -2.15 -5.19 20.38
CA SER A 137 -1.40 -6.44 20.46
C SER A 137 -2.30 -7.64 20.84
N GLY A 138 -3.05 -7.56 21.92
CA GLY A 138 -3.96 -8.62 22.36
C GLY A 138 -5.06 -8.93 21.33
N TYR A 139 -5.58 -7.91 20.66
CA TYR A 139 -6.58 -8.05 19.61
C TYR A 139 -6.00 -8.80 18.40
N PHE A 140 -4.80 -8.42 17.93
CA PHE A 140 -4.14 -9.11 16.80
C PHE A 140 -3.76 -10.55 17.13
N GLN A 141 -3.29 -10.80 18.36
CA GLN A 141 -3.03 -12.15 18.84
C GLN A 141 -4.28 -13.01 18.84
N GLN A 142 -5.44 -12.46 19.24
CA GLN A 142 -6.70 -13.19 19.22
C GLN A 142 -7.16 -13.48 17.80
N LEU A 143 -7.13 -12.48 16.90
CA LEU A 143 -7.46 -12.69 15.48
C LEU A 143 -6.63 -13.82 14.85
N ALA A 144 -5.32 -13.83 15.14
CA ALA A 144 -4.43 -14.85 14.60
C ALA A 144 -4.68 -16.24 15.18
N LYS A 145 -5.04 -16.35 16.46
CA LYS A 145 -5.44 -17.64 17.09
C LYS A 145 -6.67 -18.22 16.42
N ASP A 146 -7.66 -17.38 16.13
CA ASP A 146 -8.95 -17.80 15.57
C ASP A 146 -8.86 -18.08 14.07
N ALA A 147 -7.83 -17.55 13.39
CA ALA A 147 -7.65 -17.74 11.96
C ALA A 147 -7.30 -19.21 11.60
N LYS A 148 -8.02 -19.77 10.64
CA LYS A 148 -7.81 -21.14 10.13
C LYS A 148 -6.57 -21.23 9.24
N ALA A 149 -6.26 -20.17 8.47
CA ALA A 149 -5.07 -20.02 7.64
C ALA A 149 -4.59 -18.56 7.73
N PHE A 150 -3.38 -18.28 7.26
CA PHE A 150 -2.83 -16.91 7.22
C PHE A 150 -3.60 -16.02 6.24
N THR A 151 -4.06 -16.60 5.12
CA THR A 151 -4.90 -15.93 4.12
C THR A 151 -6.26 -16.62 4.03
N THR A 152 -7.33 -15.89 4.38
CA THR A 152 -8.72 -16.32 4.23
C THR A 152 -9.51 -15.26 3.47
N ASN A 153 -10.69 -15.64 2.96
CA ASN A 153 -11.65 -14.63 2.49
C ASN A 153 -12.36 -13.96 3.68
N ALA A 154 -13.31 -13.07 3.39
CA ALA A 154 -14.08 -12.36 4.42
C ALA A 154 -14.88 -13.30 5.34
N ASP A 155 -15.30 -14.47 4.84
CA ASP A 155 -16.06 -15.48 5.59
C ASP A 155 -15.16 -16.44 6.37
N GLY A 156 -13.83 -16.26 6.35
CA GLY A 156 -12.85 -17.14 7.01
C GLY A 156 -12.56 -18.45 6.27
N ASN A 157 -12.95 -18.58 4.97
CA ASN A 157 -12.63 -19.76 4.17
C ASN A 157 -11.16 -19.73 3.71
N THR A 158 -10.48 -20.87 3.87
CA THR A 158 -9.07 -21.06 3.48
C THR A 158 -8.90 -21.34 1.99
N THR A 159 -10.00 -21.63 1.29
CA THR A 159 -10.06 -21.84 -0.16
C THR A 159 -11.11 -20.91 -0.74
N PHE A 160 -10.69 -20.04 -1.65
CA PHE A 160 -11.58 -19.11 -2.33
C PHE A 160 -11.00 -18.72 -3.69
N SER A 161 -11.86 -18.29 -4.59
CA SER A 161 -11.46 -17.76 -5.89
C SER A 161 -12.22 -16.48 -6.22
N VAL A 162 -11.53 -15.52 -6.84
CA VAL A 162 -12.11 -14.28 -7.30
C VAL A 162 -11.63 -13.97 -8.71
N THR A 163 -12.51 -13.49 -9.57
CA THR A 163 -12.13 -12.97 -10.89
C THR A 163 -12.15 -11.45 -10.83
N VAL A 164 -11.03 -10.84 -11.14
CA VAL A 164 -10.86 -9.40 -11.11
C VAL A 164 -11.49 -8.80 -12.37
N PRO A 165 -12.49 -7.94 -12.26
CA PRO A 165 -13.12 -7.32 -13.43
C PRO A 165 -12.12 -6.47 -14.23
N GLU A 166 -12.41 -6.24 -15.51
CA GLU A 166 -11.63 -5.32 -16.34
C GLU A 166 -11.57 -3.92 -15.73
N GLY A 167 -10.39 -3.31 -15.78
CA GLY A 167 -10.13 -1.98 -15.19
C GLY A 167 -10.07 -1.93 -13.67
N LYS A 168 -10.24 -3.07 -12.98
CA LYS A 168 -10.18 -3.19 -11.52
C LYS A 168 -8.91 -3.89 -11.06
N TYR A 169 -8.59 -3.71 -9.77
CA TYR A 169 -7.44 -4.32 -9.11
C TYR A 169 -7.88 -4.98 -7.81
N PHE A 170 -7.26 -6.12 -7.49
CA PHE A 170 -7.44 -6.82 -6.23
C PHE A 170 -6.22 -6.58 -5.35
N LEU A 171 -6.42 -5.82 -4.27
CA LEU A 171 -5.37 -5.34 -3.38
C LEU A 171 -5.45 -6.07 -2.04
N LEU A 172 -4.32 -6.58 -1.55
CA LEU A 172 -4.23 -7.18 -0.21
C LEU A 172 -3.18 -6.48 0.63
N GLY A 173 -3.39 -6.48 1.95
CA GLY A 173 -2.32 -6.16 2.89
C GLY A 173 -1.39 -7.35 3.08
N ASP A 174 -0.13 -7.09 3.37
CA ASP A 174 0.84 -8.15 3.64
C ASP A 174 0.55 -8.83 4.98
N ASN A 175 0.06 -8.09 5.95
CA ASN A 175 -0.47 -8.65 7.19
C ASN A 175 -1.92 -9.15 6.96
N ARG A 176 -2.05 -10.35 6.40
CA ARG A 176 -3.33 -10.94 5.98
C ARG A 176 -4.34 -11.09 7.10
N ILE A 177 -3.88 -11.23 8.34
CA ILE A 177 -4.72 -11.44 9.54
C ILE A 177 -5.48 -10.17 9.93
N VAL A 178 -4.82 -9.00 9.85
CA VAL A 178 -5.39 -7.75 10.36
C VAL A 178 -5.80 -6.76 9.27
N SER A 179 -5.46 -7.06 8.02
CA SER A 179 -5.71 -6.14 6.92
C SER A 179 -7.19 -6.12 6.51
N LYS A 180 -7.81 -4.94 6.55
CA LYS A 180 -9.02 -4.65 5.80
C LYS A 180 -8.59 -4.28 4.37
N ASP A 181 -8.96 -5.11 3.39
CA ASP A 181 -8.53 -5.00 2.00
C ASP A 181 -9.58 -5.54 1.02
N SER A 182 -9.23 -5.84 -0.22
CA SER A 182 -10.17 -6.26 -1.26
C SER A 182 -11.00 -7.49 -0.90
N ARG A 183 -10.59 -8.30 0.05
CA ARG A 183 -11.39 -9.43 0.54
C ARG A 183 -12.68 -8.96 1.24
N VAL A 184 -12.65 -7.75 1.80
CA VAL A 184 -13.77 -7.15 2.55
C VAL A 184 -14.42 -6.00 1.76
N VAL A 185 -13.60 -5.10 1.18
CA VAL A 185 -14.11 -3.88 0.53
C VAL A 185 -14.32 -4.01 -0.97
N GLY A 186 -13.90 -5.14 -1.57
CA GLY A 186 -14.00 -5.37 -3.01
C GLY A 186 -12.85 -4.77 -3.81
N TYR A 187 -13.07 -4.59 -5.10
CA TYR A 187 -12.04 -4.18 -6.06
C TYR A 187 -11.84 -2.68 -6.10
N PHE A 188 -10.63 -2.26 -6.49
CA PHE A 188 -10.27 -0.86 -6.68
C PHE A 188 -10.19 -0.50 -8.16
N ASP A 189 -10.71 0.66 -8.51
CA ASP A 189 -10.56 1.22 -9.86
C ASP A 189 -9.12 1.70 -10.09
N LYS A 190 -8.67 1.70 -11.34
CA LYS A 190 -7.38 2.30 -11.72
C LYS A 190 -7.27 3.76 -11.26
N SER A 191 -8.35 4.52 -11.32
CA SER A 191 -8.41 5.92 -10.88
C SER A 191 -8.27 6.11 -9.36
N ALA A 192 -8.50 5.05 -8.58
CA ALA A 192 -8.29 5.06 -7.15
C ALA A 192 -6.80 4.90 -6.79
N LEU A 193 -5.97 4.36 -7.70
CA LEU A 193 -4.52 4.19 -7.46
C LEU A 193 -3.82 5.55 -7.56
N VAL A 194 -3.18 5.97 -6.49
CA VAL A 194 -2.44 7.25 -6.39
C VAL A 194 -1.04 7.12 -6.99
N GLY A 195 -0.41 5.98 -6.76
CA GLY A 195 0.93 5.70 -7.24
C GLY A 195 1.57 4.50 -6.52
N GLU A 196 2.78 4.19 -6.92
CA GLU A 196 3.56 3.04 -6.45
C GLU A 196 4.60 3.46 -5.42
N VAL A 197 4.77 2.66 -4.36
CA VAL A 197 5.82 2.84 -3.35
C VAL A 197 7.14 2.32 -3.91
N LYS A 198 8.09 3.20 -4.19
CA LYS A 198 9.42 2.84 -4.72
C LYS A 198 10.53 2.88 -3.68
N PHE A 199 10.45 3.79 -2.72
CA PHE A 199 11.50 3.99 -1.71
C PHE A 199 10.90 3.87 -0.31
N ARG A 200 11.53 3.07 0.50
CA ARG A 200 11.13 2.69 1.85
C ARG A 200 12.34 2.58 2.80
#